data_6fa2d9c5427b96fa2fa679d3b9e07916
#
_entry.id   6fa2d9c5427b96fa2fa679d3b9e07916
#
_cell.length_a   1.000
_cell.length_b   1.000
_cell.length_c   1.000
_cell.angle_alpha   90.00
_cell.angle_beta   90.00
_cell.angle_gamma   90.00
#
_symmetry.space_group_name_H-M   'P 1'
#
loop_
_entity.id
_entity.type
_entity.pdbx_description
1 polymer ?
#
loop_
_entity_poly.entity_id
_entity_poly.type
_entity_poly.pdbx_seq_one_letter_code
_entity_poly.pdbx_strand_id
1 'polypeptide(L)'
;MKVFVTGASGFIGSAVVRELISAGHQVIGLARSEKSEKIVSDLGAEVLTGSLDDLDSLKQGASQADGVIHAGFNHDFMKDGNSTFLDSAETDKNAINAIGEVLLGTNKPIVVTAGMLGLPIINGVVTEESLAQHSPRTSEATALALAEKGVNASVIRLAPSVHDKGDYGFIPFIISLARKNGISAYPNEGKNQWCAVHRLDAAKAFRLAVEKANKGALYNVNGDKGIELKSIATLIGEVLGLPVKSVSGDELAKHFEWLTHFVGMNCPATNLKTQEQLNWKPT
;
A
#
# COMPACT_ATOMS: atom_id res chain seq x y z
N MET A 1 16.33 5.75 15.60
CA MET A 1 15.48 6.87 15.15
C MET A 1 14.15 6.81 15.87
N LYS A 2 13.48 7.93 16.04
CA LYS A 2 12.06 8.00 16.39
C LYS A 2 11.27 8.19 15.07
N VAL A 3 10.38 7.25 14.73
CA VAL A 3 9.67 7.25 13.43
C VAL A 3 8.18 7.47 13.67
N PHE A 4 7.60 8.47 13.00
CA PHE A 4 6.15 8.69 12.99
C PHE A 4 5.50 7.84 11.90
N VAL A 5 4.49 7.05 12.27
CA VAL A 5 3.81 6.12 11.35
C VAL A 5 2.33 6.45 11.31
N THR A 6 1.81 6.87 10.15
CA THR A 6 0.37 6.92 9.91
C THR A 6 -0.14 5.55 9.46
N GLY A 7 -1.40 5.23 9.76
CA GLY A 7 -1.93 3.89 9.47
C GLY A 7 -1.33 2.79 10.37
N ALA A 8 -0.71 3.15 11.49
CA ALA A 8 0.03 2.26 12.41
C ALA A 8 -0.78 1.06 12.91
N SER A 9 -2.10 1.18 13.05
CA SER A 9 -3.00 0.10 13.48
C SER A 9 -3.52 -0.78 12.33
N GLY A 10 -3.22 -0.42 11.06
CA GLY A 10 -3.68 -1.13 9.87
C GLY A 10 -2.92 -2.44 9.61
N PHE A 11 -3.35 -3.20 8.59
CA PHE A 11 -2.74 -4.48 8.23
C PHE A 11 -1.24 -4.35 7.96
N ILE A 12 -0.83 -3.45 7.07
CA ILE A 12 0.58 -3.23 6.74
C ILE A 12 1.26 -2.42 7.84
N GLY A 13 0.64 -1.33 8.30
CA GLY A 13 1.23 -0.42 9.28
C GLY A 13 1.59 -1.10 10.60
N SER A 14 0.78 -2.04 11.09
CA SER A 14 1.11 -2.78 12.32
C SER A 14 2.33 -3.69 12.17
N ALA A 15 2.57 -4.23 10.96
CA ALA A 15 3.80 -4.96 10.66
C ALA A 15 5.01 -4.01 10.57
N VAL A 16 4.84 -2.83 9.97
CA VAL A 16 5.87 -1.78 9.92
C VAL A 16 6.27 -1.33 11.33
N VAL A 17 5.29 -1.09 12.22
CA VAL A 17 5.56 -0.73 13.62
C VAL A 17 6.38 -1.81 14.33
N ARG A 18 5.99 -3.08 14.19
CA ARG A 18 6.73 -4.21 14.79
C ARG A 18 8.16 -4.32 14.24
N GLU A 19 8.32 -4.19 12.93
CA GLU A 19 9.62 -4.25 12.26
C GLU A 19 10.54 -3.12 12.75
N LEU A 20 10.03 -1.89 12.85
CA LEU A 20 10.77 -0.74 13.37
C LEU A 20 11.23 -0.96 14.82
N ILE A 21 10.31 -1.38 15.69
CA ILE A 21 10.62 -1.63 17.12
C ILE A 21 11.64 -2.77 17.24
N SER A 22 11.48 -3.85 16.48
CA SER A 22 12.41 -4.98 16.48
C SER A 22 13.82 -4.59 16.01
N ALA A 23 13.91 -3.56 15.15
CA ALA A 23 15.19 -3.00 14.70
C ALA A 23 15.75 -1.92 15.65
N GLY A 24 15.12 -1.70 16.82
CA GLY A 24 15.61 -0.75 17.84
C GLY A 24 15.17 0.70 17.63
N HIS A 25 14.18 0.96 16.78
CA HIS A 25 13.60 2.28 16.62
C HIS A 25 12.49 2.54 17.65
N GLN A 26 12.27 3.80 17.99
CA GLN A 26 11.08 4.27 18.68
C GLN A 26 10.02 4.64 17.66
N VAL A 27 8.75 4.39 17.95
CA VAL A 27 7.64 4.66 17.02
C VAL A 27 6.58 5.51 17.69
N ILE A 28 6.13 6.56 16.98
CA ILE A 28 4.88 7.27 17.27
C ILE A 28 3.85 6.77 16.23
N GLY A 29 2.75 6.18 16.67
CA GLY A 29 1.68 5.71 15.79
C GLY A 29 0.46 6.63 15.84
N LEU A 30 0.01 7.12 14.67
CA LEU A 30 -1.24 7.87 14.56
C LEU A 30 -2.43 6.92 14.74
N ALA A 31 -3.37 7.30 15.61
CA ALA A 31 -4.57 6.54 15.90
C ALA A 31 -5.82 7.42 15.98
N ARG A 32 -6.90 7.06 15.26
CA ARG A 32 -8.14 7.84 15.14
C ARG A 32 -9.28 7.39 16.06
N SER A 33 -9.07 6.35 16.84
CA SER A 33 -10.11 5.78 17.72
C SER A 33 -9.47 4.99 18.85
N GLU A 34 -10.19 4.81 19.96
CA GLU A 34 -9.75 4.00 21.11
C GLU A 34 -9.28 2.58 20.69
N LYS A 35 -9.99 1.97 19.73
CA LYS A 35 -9.58 0.67 19.18
C LYS A 35 -8.20 0.73 18.51
N SER A 36 -7.95 1.76 17.71
CA SER A 36 -6.64 1.94 17.05
C SER A 36 -5.56 2.36 18.04
N GLU A 37 -5.87 3.16 19.04
CA GLU A 37 -4.96 3.52 20.13
C GLU A 37 -4.49 2.29 20.90
N LYS A 38 -5.45 1.42 21.27
CA LYS A 38 -5.13 0.16 21.94
C LYS A 38 -4.19 -0.72 21.08
N ILE A 39 -4.46 -0.85 19.78
CA ILE A 39 -3.61 -1.63 18.87
C ILE A 39 -2.18 -1.06 18.84
N VAL A 40 -2.04 0.26 18.67
CA VAL A 40 -0.75 0.95 18.61
C VAL A 40 0.03 0.79 19.92
N SER A 41 -0.65 0.96 21.06
CA SER A 41 -0.06 0.76 22.40
C SER A 41 0.36 -0.69 22.64
N ASP A 42 -0.49 -1.66 22.28
CA ASP A 42 -0.18 -3.10 22.41
C ASP A 42 1.02 -3.53 21.54
N LEU A 43 1.33 -2.77 20.49
CA LEU A 43 2.54 -2.95 19.67
C LEU A 43 3.81 -2.39 20.32
N GLY A 44 3.68 -1.61 21.40
CA GLY A 44 4.80 -0.96 22.08
C GLY A 44 5.18 0.41 21.50
N ALA A 45 4.32 1.01 20.67
CA ALA A 45 4.50 2.35 20.13
C ALA A 45 3.83 3.42 21.00
N GLU A 46 4.38 4.62 20.96
CA GLU A 46 3.74 5.83 21.51
C GLU A 46 2.51 6.16 20.68
N VAL A 47 1.40 6.48 21.31
CA VAL A 47 0.14 6.83 20.65
C VAL A 47 0.05 8.33 20.45
N LEU A 48 -0.21 8.76 19.22
CA LEU A 48 -0.65 10.11 18.89
C LEU A 48 -2.11 10.04 18.41
N THR A 49 -3.03 10.59 19.17
CA THR A 49 -4.44 10.68 18.77
C THR A 49 -4.61 11.70 17.65
N GLY A 50 -5.27 11.31 16.57
CA GLY A 50 -5.53 12.13 15.40
C GLY A 50 -5.94 11.31 14.19
N SER A 51 -6.20 11.96 13.07
CA SER A 51 -6.63 11.32 11.82
C SER A 51 -5.86 11.87 10.61
N LEU A 52 -6.09 11.30 9.41
CA LEU A 52 -5.51 11.85 8.17
C LEU A 52 -6.12 13.20 7.76
N ASP A 53 -7.30 13.54 8.31
CA ASP A 53 -7.97 14.83 8.09
C ASP A 53 -7.54 15.89 9.12
N ASP A 54 -6.94 15.47 10.24
CA ASP A 54 -6.39 16.34 11.26
C ASP A 54 -4.93 16.69 10.94
N LEU A 55 -4.76 17.75 10.13
CA LEU A 55 -3.45 18.17 9.66
C LEU A 55 -2.53 18.63 10.80
N ASP A 56 -3.07 19.15 11.89
CA ASP A 56 -2.28 19.59 13.04
C ASP A 56 -1.66 18.40 13.77
N SER A 57 -2.39 17.31 13.96
CA SER A 57 -1.84 16.06 14.52
C SER A 57 -0.75 15.47 13.63
N LEU A 58 -0.90 15.54 12.31
CA LEU A 58 0.11 15.09 11.36
C LEU A 58 1.39 15.92 11.46
N LYS A 59 1.26 17.25 11.50
CA LYS A 59 2.40 18.18 11.69
C LYS A 59 3.08 17.95 13.03
N GLN A 60 2.32 17.75 14.09
CA GLN A 60 2.85 17.43 15.42
C GLN A 60 3.67 16.14 15.38
N GLY A 61 3.13 15.04 14.83
CA GLY A 61 3.83 13.76 14.73
C GLY A 61 5.13 13.87 13.92
N ALA A 62 5.09 14.55 12.77
CA ALA A 62 6.26 14.77 11.93
C ALA A 62 7.34 15.61 12.63
N SER A 63 6.97 16.64 13.38
CA SER A 63 7.92 17.49 14.10
C SER A 63 8.69 16.76 15.20
N GLN A 64 8.03 15.82 15.90
CA GLN A 64 8.57 15.05 17.01
C GLN A 64 9.41 13.85 16.57
N ALA A 65 9.39 13.50 15.29
CA ALA A 65 10.07 12.32 14.75
C ALA A 65 11.37 12.68 13.99
N ASP A 66 12.24 11.67 13.83
CA ASP A 66 13.44 11.74 12.99
C ASP A 66 13.14 11.35 11.53
N GLY A 67 12.00 10.70 11.28
CA GLY A 67 11.52 10.30 9.97
C GLY A 67 10.06 9.89 10.01
N VAL A 68 9.41 9.83 8.85
CA VAL A 68 7.98 9.54 8.72
C VAL A 68 7.75 8.37 7.76
N ILE A 69 6.84 7.47 8.12
CA ILE A 69 6.27 6.47 7.20
C ILE A 69 4.77 6.75 7.08
N HIS A 70 4.36 7.20 5.90
CA HIS A 70 2.96 7.45 5.59
C HIS A 70 2.35 6.21 4.94
N ALA A 71 1.79 5.31 5.79
CA ALA A 71 1.13 4.07 5.37
C ALA A 71 -0.40 4.10 5.57
N GLY A 72 -0.93 5.24 6.01
CA GLY A 72 -2.36 5.48 6.14
C GLY A 72 -3.00 5.84 4.79
N PHE A 73 -4.17 5.26 4.53
CA PHE A 73 -5.07 5.68 3.45
C PHE A 73 -6.50 5.42 3.90
N ASN A 74 -7.43 6.34 3.63
CA ASN A 74 -8.82 6.17 4.01
C ASN A 74 -9.53 5.24 3.01
N HIS A 75 -10.12 4.14 3.51
CA HIS A 75 -10.87 3.17 2.72
C HIS A 75 -12.37 3.18 3.04
N ASP A 76 -12.87 4.25 3.70
CA ASP A 76 -14.28 4.31 4.12
C ASP A 76 -15.24 4.38 2.92
N PHE A 77 -14.76 4.85 1.74
CA PHE A 77 -15.50 4.77 0.47
C PHE A 77 -15.98 3.36 0.09
N MET A 78 -15.33 2.31 0.61
CA MET A 78 -15.75 0.91 0.39
C MET A 78 -16.85 0.45 1.36
N LYS A 79 -17.19 1.23 2.40
CA LYS A 79 -18.06 0.79 3.50
C LYS A 79 -19.44 1.42 3.48
N ASP A 80 -19.51 2.73 3.33
CA ASP A 80 -20.71 3.51 3.61
C ASP A 80 -21.29 4.26 2.40
N GLY A 81 -20.54 4.34 1.30
CA GLY A 81 -20.97 5.04 0.08
C GLY A 81 -21.10 6.57 0.23
N ASN A 82 -20.73 7.13 1.40
CA ASN A 82 -20.81 8.57 1.65
C ASN A 82 -19.57 9.33 1.19
N SER A 83 -18.45 8.62 1.01
CA SER A 83 -17.19 9.16 0.48
C SER A 83 -16.81 8.44 -0.81
N THR A 84 -16.02 9.11 -1.65
CA THR A 84 -15.50 8.54 -2.90
C THR A 84 -14.02 8.20 -2.76
N PHE A 85 -13.50 7.44 -3.72
CA PHE A 85 -12.04 7.22 -3.82
C PHE A 85 -11.29 8.54 -4.02
N LEU A 86 -11.88 9.49 -4.75
CA LEU A 86 -11.26 10.81 -4.99
C LEU A 86 -11.18 11.64 -3.71
N ASP A 87 -12.18 11.59 -2.83
CA ASP A 87 -12.13 12.27 -1.53
C ASP A 87 -11.02 11.68 -0.68
N SER A 88 -10.86 10.36 -0.68
CA SER A 88 -9.77 9.69 0.03
C SER A 88 -8.39 10.03 -0.54
N ALA A 89 -8.29 10.18 -1.88
CA ALA A 89 -7.05 10.60 -2.53
C ALA A 89 -6.69 12.07 -2.23
N GLU A 90 -7.68 12.95 -2.10
CA GLU A 90 -7.43 14.34 -1.70
C GLU A 90 -7.03 14.46 -0.23
N THR A 91 -7.68 13.71 0.68
CA THR A 91 -7.25 13.59 2.08
C THR A 91 -5.80 13.12 2.17
N ASP A 92 -5.43 12.07 1.45
CA ASP A 92 -4.07 11.52 1.40
C ASP A 92 -3.05 12.55 0.91
N LYS A 93 -3.36 13.26 -0.16
CA LYS A 93 -2.53 14.35 -0.71
C LYS A 93 -2.32 15.47 0.30
N ASN A 94 -3.38 15.90 0.98
CA ASN A 94 -3.31 16.96 1.98
C ASN A 94 -2.48 16.53 3.19
N ALA A 95 -2.61 15.27 3.63
CA ALA A 95 -1.79 14.70 4.70
C ALA A 95 -0.31 14.66 4.32
N ILE A 96 0.03 14.19 3.10
CA ILE A 96 1.42 14.15 2.60
C ILE A 96 2.01 15.56 2.54
N ASN A 97 1.26 16.55 2.03
CA ASN A 97 1.73 17.94 1.95
C ASN A 97 1.94 18.53 3.35
N ALA A 98 1.02 18.35 4.29
CA ALA A 98 1.15 18.86 5.65
C ALA A 98 2.38 18.30 6.38
N ILE A 99 2.67 17.01 6.21
CA ILE A 99 3.90 16.40 6.71
C ILE A 99 5.11 17.00 6.01
N GLY A 100 5.06 17.14 4.67
CA GLY A 100 6.14 17.70 3.86
C GLY A 100 6.50 19.13 4.23
N GLU A 101 5.54 19.98 4.58
CA GLU A 101 5.77 21.35 5.07
C GLU A 101 6.67 21.37 6.32
N VAL A 102 6.44 20.46 7.26
CA VAL A 102 7.24 20.36 8.49
C VAL A 102 8.65 19.84 8.22
N LEU A 103 8.78 18.93 7.26
CA LEU A 103 10.05 18.28 6.95
C LEU A 103 10.95 19.10 6.00
N LEU A 104 10.41 20.12 5.36
CA LEU A 104 11.17 20.97 4.44
C LEU A 104 12.36 21.61 5.14
N GLY A 105 13.55 21.46 4.57
CA GLY A 105 14.81 22.00 5.12
C GLY A 105 15.41 21.21 6.28
N THR A 106 14.75 20.12 6.76
CA THR A 106 15.24 19.32 7.90
C THR A 106 16.10 18.13 7.48
N ASN A 107 16.08 17.73 6.22
CA ASN A 107 16.64 16.49 5.69
C ASN A 107 16.06 15.19 6.31
N LYS A 108 15.07 15.26 7.18
CA LYS A 108 14.37 14.09 7.73
C LYS A 108 13.58 13.39 6.63
N PRO A 109 13.62 12.04 6.53
CA PRO A 109 12.95 11.32 5.47
C PRO A 109 11.43 11.21 5.68
N ILE A 110 10.69 11.22 4.57
CA ILE A 110 9.32 10.71 4.49
C ILE A 110 9.26 9.58 3.47
N VAL A 111 8.70 8.44 3.85
CA VAL A 111 8.40 7.31 2.98
C VAL A 111 6.89 7.27 2.77
N VAL A 112 6.44 7.46 1.54
CA VAL A 112 5.02 7.51 1.17
C VAL A 112 4.61 6.20 0.51
N THR A 113 3.42 5.72 0.83
CA THR A 113 2.86 4.50 0.23
C THR A 113 2.09 4.80 -1.05
N ALA A 114 2.42 4.09 -2.11
CA ALA A 114 1.65 4.06 -3.36
C ALA A 114 1.37 2.60 -3.77
N GLY A 115 0.72 2.39 -4.91
CA GLY A 115 0.47 1.07 -5.47
C GLY A 115 1.09 0.91 -6.86
N MET A 116 1.40 -0.32 -7.25
CA MET A 116 1.90 -0.63 -8.60
C MET A 116 0.80 -0.85 -9.63
N LEU A 117 -0.42 -1.20 -9.20
CA LEU A 117 -1.51 -1.50 -10.11
C LEU A 117 -1.92 -0.25 -10.91
N GLY A 118 -1.93 -0.37 -12.24
CA GLY A 118 -2.22 0.74 -13.15
C GLY A 118 -1.00 1.54 -13.60
N LEU A 119 0.21 1.21 -13.14
CA LEU A 119 1.44 1.80 -13.67
C LEU A 119 1.72 1.31 -15.10
N PRO A 120 2.39 2.12 -15.95
CA PRO A 120 2.78 1.72 -17.29
C PRO A 120 3.68 0.47 -17.27
N ILE A 121 3.40 -0.46 -18.18
CA ILE A 121 4.22 -1.65 -18.42
C ILE A 121 5.29 -1.29 -19.46
N ILE A 122 6.56 -1.46 -19.10
CA ILE A 122 7.73 -1.21 -19.94
C ILE A 122 8.40 -2.56 -20.20
N ASN A 123 8.51 -2.95 -21.46
CA ASN A 123 9.09 -4.24 -21.86
C ASN A 123 8.46 -5.45 -21.13
N GLY A 124 7.14 -5.43 -20.96
CA GLY A 124 6.37 -6.53 -20.39
C GLY A 124 6.24 -6.52 -18.84
N VAL A 125 6.86 -5.58 -18.15
CA VAL A 125 6.80 -5.47 -16.68
C VAL A 125 6.67 -4.03 -16.19
N VAL A 126 6.16 -3.83 -14.98
CA VAL A 126 6.26 -2.58 -14.22
C VAL A 126 7.66 -2.52 -13.62
N THR A 127 8.37 -1.43 -13.87
CA THR A 127 9.71 -1.17 -13.33
C THR A 127 9.69 0.03 -12.38
N GLU A 128 10.79 0.31 -11.70
CA GLU A 128 10.93 1.51 -10.89
C GLU A 128 10.91 2.82 -11.71
N GLU A 129 11.15 2.74 -13.04
CA GLU A 129 11.01 3.87 -13.98
C GLU A 129 9.59 4.05 -14.53
N SER A 130 8.68 3.13 -14.26
CA SER A 130 7.28 3.25 -14.65
C SER A 130 6.63 4.37 -13.84
N LEU A 131 6.39 5.54 -14.45
CA LEU A 131 5.76 6.69 -13.79
C LEU A 131 4.27 6.73 -14.08
N ALA A 132 3.45 6.94 -13.04
CA ALA A 132 2.02 7.13 -13.19
C ALA A 132 1.75 8.45 -13.92
N GLN A 133 1.12 8.38 -15.10
CA GLN A 133 0.78 9.58 -15.88
C GLN A 133 -0.57 10.17 -15.47
N HIS A 134 -1.55 9.34 -15.14
CA HIS A 134 -2.91 9.74 -14.78
C HIS A 134 -3.49 8.78 -13.73
N SER A 135 -2.92 8.81 -12.52
CA SER A 135 -3.47 8.03 -11.40
C SER A 135 -4.47 8.87 -10.63
N PRO A 136 -5.67 8.37 -10.34
CA PRO A 136 -6.59 9.04 -9.43
C PRO A 136 -6.03 9.09 -7.99
N ARG A 137 -5.14 8.18 -7.63
CA ARG A 137 -4.37 8.23 -6.39
C ARG A 137 -3.08 9.01 -6.62
N THR A 138 -2.97 10.18 -6.02
CA THR A 138 -1.87 11.15 -6.25
C THR A 138 -0.71 11.02 -5.27
N SER A 139 -0.70 10.02 -4.38
CA SER A 139 0.33 9.85 -3.34
C SER A 139 1.75 9.92 -3.87
N GLU A 140 2.06 9.16 -4.94
CA GLU A 140 3.37 9.15 -5.58
C GLU A 140 3.74 10.50 -6.19
N ALA A 141 2.85 11.08 -6.99
CA ALA A 141 3.10 12.38 -7.62
C ALA A 141 3.31 13.49 -6.58
N THR A 142 2.56 13.45 -5.46
CA THR A 142 2.71 14.39 -4.35
C THR A 142 4.06 14.22 -3.66
N ALA A 143 4.50 12.98 -3.40
CA ALA A 143 5.80 12.71 -2.79
C ALA A 143 6.96 13.16 -3.70
N LEU A 144 6.87 12.91 -5.02
CA LEU A 144 7.89 13.37 -5.98
C LEU A 144 7.95 14.89 -6.06
N ALA A 145 6.80 15.58 -6.08
CA ALA A 145 6.75 17.04 -6.05
C ALA A 145 7.36 17.63 -4.76
N LEU A 146 7.21 16.95 -3.61
CA LEU A 146 7.91 17.33 -2.38
C LEU A 146 9.42 17.10 -2.49
N ALA A 147 9.87 16.01 -3.13
CA ALA A 147 11.29 15.74 -3.36
C ALA A 147 11.94 16.80 -4.25
N GLU A 148 11.24 17.28 -5.28
CA GLU A 148 11.67 18.40 -6.14
C GLU A 148 11.80 19.72 -5.35
N LYS A 149 10.94 19.95 -4.36
CA LYS A 149 10.99 21.09 -3.46
C LYS A 149 12.07 20.99 -2.38
N GLY A 150 12.79 19.86 -2.30
CA GLY A 150 13.88 19.66 -1.35
C GLY A 150 13.55 18.82 -0.12
N VAL A 151 12.31 18.33 0.03
CA VAL A 151 11.96 17.35 1.08
C VAL A 151 12.62 16.01 0.75
N ASN A 152 13.14 15.30 1.77
CA ASN A 152 13.71 13.97 1.57
C ASN A 152 12.59 12.91 1.48
N ALA A 153 11.82 12.95 0.39
CA ALA A 153 10.68 12.07 0.15
C ALA A 153 11.06 10.92 -0.78
N SER A 154 10.58 9.71 -0.47
CA SER A 154 10.67 8.51 -1.29
C SER A 154 9.34 7.76 -1.26
N VAL A 155 9.15 6.79 -2.16
CA VAL A 155 7.89 6.08 -2.34
C VAL A 155 8.10 4.58 -2.28
N ILE A 156 7.30 3.91 -1.47
CA ILE A 156 7.08 2.45 -1.51
C ILE A 156 5.84 2.17 -2.35
N ARG A 157 6.02 1.50 -3.48
CA ARG A 157 4.95 1.00 -4.34
C ARG A 157 4.64 -0.43 -3.98
N LEU A 158 3.48 -0.65 -3.40
CA LEU A 158 3.04 -1.99 -2.98
C LEU A 158 2.42 -2.78 -4.13
N ALA A 159 2.64 -4.09 -4.11
CA ALA A 159 1.95 -5.04 -4.96
C ALA A 159 0.42 -4.99 -4.73
N PRO A 160 -0.41 -5.32 -5.75
CA PRO A 160 -1.85 -5.46 -5.56
C PRO A 160 -2.24 -6.48 -4.50
N SER A 161 -1.41 -7.50 -4.28
CA SER A 161 -1.55 -8.45 -3.20
C SER A 161 -0.40 -8.31 -2.20
N VAL A 162 -0.67 -7.66 -1.06
CA VAL A 162 0.18 -7.75 0.14
C VAL A 162 -0.49 -8.76 1.06
N HIS A 163 0.08 -9.93 1.22
CA HIS A 163 -0.59 -11.07 1.84
C HIS A 163 0.04 -11.52 3.16
N ASP A 164 -0.79 -11.98 4.07
CA ASP A 164 -0.46 -12.68 5.32
C ASP A 164 -1.77 -12.99 6.04
N LYS A 165 -1.69 -13.71 7.18
CA LYS A 165 -2.83 -13.93 8.07
C LYS A 165 -3.47 -12.60 8.49
N GLY A 166 -4.79 -12.48 8.28
CA GLY A 166 -5.54 -11.27 8.58
C GLY A 166 -5.59 -10.25 7.43
N ASP A 167 -5.17 -10.63 6.22
CA ASP A 167 -5.39 -9.84 5.01
C ASP A 167 -6.90 -9.64 4.77
N TYR A 168 -7.28 -8.42 4.39
CA TYR A 168 -8.64 -8.03 4.02
C TYR A 168 -8.67 -7.26 2.68
N GLY A 169 -7.60 -7.36 1.89
CA GLY A 169 -7.46 -6.72 0.59
C GLY A 169 -8.15 -7.47 -0.55
N PHE A 170 -7.58 -7.34 -1.75
CA PHE A 170 -8.20 -7.82 -2.98
C PHE A 170 -8.42 -9.34 -3.01
N ILE A 171 -7.43 -10.14 -2.60
CA ILE A 171 -7.54 -11.60 -2.65
C ILE A 171 -8.63 -12.14 -1.70
N PRO A 172 -8.69 -11.75 -0.42
CA PRO A 172 -9.81 -12.10 0.45
C PRO A 172 -11.17 -11.67 -0.08
N PHE A 173 -11.24 -10.50 -0.75
CA PHE A 173 -12.48 -10.05 -1.37
C PHE A 173 -12.88 -10.97 -2.53
N ILE A 174 -11.95 -11.34 -3.43
CA ILE A 174 -12.20 -12.32 -4.51
C ILE A 174 -12.70 -13.66 -3.93
N ILE A 175 -12.08 -14.14 -2.85
CA ILE A 175 -12.52 -15.35 -2.16
C ILE A 175 -13.96 -15.20 -1.63
N SER A 176 -14.30 -14.05 -1.06
CA SER A 176 -15.66 -13.78 -0.57
C SER A 176 -16.70 -13.79 -1.69
N LEU A 177 -16.36 -13.22 -2.85
CA LEU A 177 -17.21 -13.23 -4.05
C LEU A 177 -17.38 -14.65 -4.60
N ALA A 178 -16.31 -15.47 -4.60
CA ALA A 178 -16.41 -16.86 -5.02
C ALA A 178 -17.40 -17.64 -4.14
N ARG A 179 -17.35 -17.46 -2.82
CA ARG A 179 -18.31 -18.08 -1.88
C ARG A 179 -19.73 -17.55 -2.09
N LYS A 180 -19.90 -16.24 -2.27
CA LYS A 180 -21.20 -15.59 -2.47
C LYS A 180 -21.88 -16.07 -3.76
N ASN A 181 -21.12 -16.17 -4.84
CA ASN A 181 -21.64 -16.47 -6.18
C ASN A 181 -21.62 -17.98 -6.52
N GLY A 182 -21.01 -18.82 -5.67
CA GLY A 182 -20.89 -20.26 -5.90
C GLY A 182 -19.97 -20.64 -7.07
N ILE A 183 -19.15 -19.72 -7.54
CA ILE A 183 -18.15 -19.92 -8.59
C ILE A 183 -16.87 -19.14 -8.28
N SER A 184 -15.72 -19.70 -8.60
CA SER A 184 -14.45 -18.96 -8.65
C SER A 184 -14.23 -18.45 -10.06
N ALA A 185 -14.18 -17.12 -10.25
CA ALA A 185 -14.12 -16.54 -11.57
C ALA A 185 -12.79 -15.83 -11.84
N TYR A 186 -12.44 -15.74 -13.14
CA TYR A 186 -11.33 -14.94 -13.65
C TYR A 186 -11.77 -14.14 -14.88
N PRO A 187 -11.15 -12.95 -15.13
CA PRO A 187 -11.54 -12.09 -16.25
C PRO A 187 -11.04 -12.64 -17.59
N ASN A 188 -11.89 -12.72 -18.60
CA ASN A 188 -11.55 -13.09 -19.97
C ASN A 188 -10.74 -14.39 -20.05
N GLU A 189 -9.50 -14.33 -20.59
CA GLU A 189 -8.58 -15.48 -20.66
C GLU A 189 -7.85 -15.74 -19.33
N GLY A 190 -7.89 -14.77 -18.39
CA GLY A 190 -7.23 -14.85 -17.10
C GLY A 190 -5.71 -14.79 -17.12
N LYS A 191 -5.13 -14.36 -18.25
CA LYS A 191 -3.66 -14.24 -18.45
C LYS A 191 -3.05 -12.97 -17.86
N ASN A 192 -3.89 -12.01 -17.47
CA ASN A 192 -3.42 -10.85 -16.75
C ASN A 192 -2.86 -11.26 -15.39
N GLN A 193 -1.78 -10.62 -14.98
CA GLN A 193 -0.98 -11.01 -13.83
C GLN A 193 -1.02 -9.95 -12.75
N TRP A 194 -0.97 -10.38 -11.51
CA TRP A 194 -0.71 -9.53 -10.36
C TRP A 194 0.57 -9.96 -9.66
N CYS A 195 1.44 -9.01 -9.37
CA CYS A 195 2.55 -9.25 -8.46
C CYS A 195 2.04 -9.33 -7.02
N ALA A 196 2.85 -9.94 -6.14
CA ALA A 196 2.48 -10.13 -4.74
C ALA A 196 3.70 -9.96 -3.83
N VAL A 197 3.46 -9.67 -2.55
CA VAL A 197 4.51 -9.60 -1.53
C VAL A 197 3.97 -10.03 -0.17
N HIS A 198 4.79 -10.74 0.59
CA HIS A 198 4.46 -11.03 1.98
C HIS A 198 4.52 -9.76 2.83
N ARG A 199 3.57 -9.58 3.75
CA ARG A 199 3.44 -8.39 4.60
C ARG A 199 4.72 -8.05 5.37
N LEU A 200 5.44 -9.05 5.88
CA LEU A 200 6.68 -8.83 6.64
C LEU A 200 7.82 -8.35 5.74
N ASP A 201 7.89 -8.82 4.49
CA ASP A 201 8.86 -8.31 3.52
C ASP A 201 8.56 -6.86 3.13
N ALA A 202 7.27 -6.52 2.97
CA ALA A 202 6.86 -5.14 2.76
C ALA A 202 7.25 -4.26 3.96
N ALA A 203 7.01 -4.71 5.21
CA ALA A 203 7.39 -3.98 6.41
C ALA A 203 8.90 -3.72 6.49
N LYS A 204 9.72 -4.72 6.15
CA LYS A 204 11.18 -4.60 6.07
C LYS A 204 11.61 -3.57 5.02
N ALA A 205 10.95 -3.54 3.85
CA ALA A 205 11.22 -2.54 2.83
C ALA A 205 10.93 -1.11 3.31
N PHE A 206 9.81 -0.88 4.03
CA PHE A 206 9.51 0.43 4.64
C PHE A 206 10.59 0.87 5.64
N ARG A 207 11.03 -0.03 6.53
CA ARG A 207 12.11 0.27 7.47
C ARG A 207 13.39 0.66 6.74
N LEU A 208 13.82 -0.15 5.79
CA LEU A 208 15.04 0.11 5.03
C LEU A 208 14.94 1.42 4.23
N ALA A 209 13.76 1.75 3.67
CA ALA A 209 13.56 3.00 2.95
C ALA A 209 13.70 4.24 3.85
N VAL A 210 13.13 4.22 5.06
CA VAL A 210 13.25 5.34 5.99
C VAL A 210 14.68 5.48 6.55
N GLU A 211 15.40 4.37 6.74
CA GLU A 211 16.80 4.36 7.18
C GLU A 211 17.76 4.86 6.08
N LYS A 212 17.53 4.47 4.82
CA LYS A 212 18.35 4.88 3.65
C LYS A 212 18.15 6.33 3.26
N ALA A 213 16.92 6.83 3.43
CA ALA A 213 16.59 8.22 3.19
C ALA A 213 16.99 8.72 1.79
N ASN A 214 16.76 7.92 0.75
CA ASN A 214 17.11 8.25 -0.64
C ASN A 214 16.05 9.14 -1.27
N LYS A 215 16.31 10.43 -1.35
CA LYS A 215 15.39 11.41 -1.92
C LYS A 215 15.02 11.11 -3.37
N GLY A 216 13.72 11.12 -3.66
CA GLY A 216 13.16 10.87 -4.99
C GLY A 216 13.13 9.39 -5.40
N ALA A 217 13.55 8.47 -4.54
CA ALA A 217 13.57 7.06 -4.88
C ALA A 217 12.15 6.47 -4.95
N LEU A 218 11.96 5.59 -5.92
CA LEU A 218 10.75 4.79 -6.13
C LEU A 218 11.12 3.32 -5.93
N TYR A 219 10.44 2.64 -5.02
CA TYR A 219 10.73 1.27 -4.65
C TYR A 219 9.55 0.35 -5.00
N ASN A 220 9.75 -0.60 -5.91
CA ASN A 220 8.77 -1.63 -6.21
C ASN A 220 8.88 -2.78 -5.20
N VAL A 221 7.89 -2.93 -4.34
CA VAL A 221 7.91 -3.91 -3.26
C VAL A 221 7.01 -5.09 -3.63
N ASN A 222 7.62 -6.08 -4.32
CA ASN A 222 7.02 -7.35 -4.69
C ASN A 222 8.01 -8.50 -4.45
N GLY A 223 7.52 -9.66 -4.01
CA GLY A 223 8.25 -10.92 -3.93
C GLY A 223 8.02 -11.73 -5.20
N ASP A 224 6.74 -11.95 -5.54
CA ASP A 224 6.35 -12.59 -6.79
C ASP A 224 6.25 -11.56 -7.92
N LYS A 225 6.78 -11.91 -9.10
CA LYS A 225 6.79 -11.00 -10.26
C LYS A 225 5.43 -10.83 -10.90
N GLY A 226 4.63 -11.91 -10.95
CA GLY A 226 3.31 -11.90 -11.56
C GLY A 226 2.68 -13.29 -11.53
N ILE A 227 1.45 -13.35 -11.00
CA ILE A 227 0.65 -14.57 -10.90
C ILE A 227 -0.61 -14.35 -11.73
N GLU A 228 -0.89 -15.24 -12.68
CA GLU A 228 -2.08 -15.15 -13.54
C GLU A 228 -3.37 -15.21 -12.70
N LEU A 229 -4.33 -14.34 -12.99
CA LEU A 229 -5.63 -14.34 -12.29
C LEU A 229 -6.37 -15.65 -12.45
N LYS A 230 -6.18 -16.35 -13.59
CA LYS A 230 -6.70 -17.70 -13.78
C LYS A 230 -6.12 -18.70 -12.78
N SER A 231 -4.82 -18.63 -12.51
CA SER A 231 -4.16 -19.49 -11.52
C SER A 231 -4.68 -19.23 -10.11
N ILE A 232 -4.86 -17.96 -9.75
CA ILE A 232 -5.47 -17.56 -8.47
C ILE A 232 -6.90 -18.11 -8.36
N ALA A 233 -7.73 -17.92 -9.39
CA ALA A 233 -9.10 -18.41 -9.40
C ALA A 233 -9.16 -19.94 -9.35
N THR A 234 -8.24 -20.63 -10.03
CA THR A 234 -8.16 -22.09 -10.00
C THR A 234 -7.90 -22.59 -8.59
N LEU A 235 -6.89 -22.04 -7.91
CA LEU A 235 -6.57 -22.40 -6.53
C LEU A 235 -7.75 -22.15 -5.58
N ILE A 236 -8.41 -20.98 -5.72
CA ILE A 236 -9.60 -20.65 -4.91
C ILE A 236 -10.72 -21.67 -5.16
N GLY A 237 -10.98 -22.02 -6.41
CA GLY A 237 -11.99 -23.01 -6.79
C GLY A 237 -11.69 -24.39 -6.21
N GLU A 238 -10.45 -24.85 -6.31
CA GLU A 238 -9.99 -26.13 -5.75
C GLU A 238 -10.17 -26.18 -4.23
N VAL A 239 -9.70 -25.16 -3.51
CA VAL A 239 -9.77 -25.11 -2.04
C VAL A 239 -11.22 -25.02 -1.54
N LEU A 240 -12.09 -24.34 -2.27
CA LEU A 240 -13.49 -24.15 -1.87
C LEU A 240 -14.45 -25.21 -2.43
N GLY A 241 -13.97 -26.10 -3.31
CA GLY A 241 -14.82 -27.05 -4.03
C GLY A 241 -15.81 -26.38 -5.00
N LEU A 242 -15.42 -25.25 -5.61
CA LEU A 242 -16.27 -24.47 -6.49
C LEU A 242 -15.83 -24.61 -7.96
N PRO A 243 -16.79 -24.55 -8.92
CA PRO A 243 -16.43 -24.51 -10.33
C PRO A 243 -15.64 -23.23 -10.66
N VAL A 244 -14.63 -23.37 -11.53
CA VAL A 244 -13.80 -22.27 -12.01
C VAL A 244 -14.32 -21.82 -13.38
N LYS A 245 -14.60 -20.52 -13.56
CA LYS A 245 -15.20 -19.98 -14.79
C LYS A 245 -14.52 -18.71 -15.27
N SER A 246 -14.40 -18.57 -16.60
CA SER A 246 -14.14 -17.30 -17.26
C SER A 246 -15.40 -16.45 -17.24
N VAL A 247 -15.27 -15.16 -16.96
CA VAL A 247 -16.34 -14.16 -17.04
C VAL A 247 -15.88 -12.94 -17.83
N SER A 248 -16.81 -12.32 -18.57
CA SER A 248 -16.53 -11.15 -19.39
C SER A 248 -17.77 -10.24 -19.49
N GLY A 249 -17.59 -9.01 -19.99
CA GLY A 249 -18.70 -8.06 -20.16
C GLY A 249 -19.51 -7.85 -18.88
N ASP A 250 -20.84 -7.95 -18.98
CA ASP A 250 -21.76 -7.75 -17.84
C ASP A 250 -21.58 -8.80 -16.73
N GLU A 251 -21.22 -10.04 -17.08
CA GLU A 251 -20.94 -11.07 -16.06
C GLU A 251 -19.72 -10.72 -15.21
N LEU A 252 -18.69 -10.11 -15.82
CA LEU A 252 -17.52 -9.62 -15.09
C LEU A 252 -17.92 -8.57 -14.06
N ALA A 253 -18.69 -7.56 -14.49
CA ALA A 253 -19.15 -6.50 -13.61
C ALA A 253 -20.04 -7.03 -12.48
N LYS A 254 -20.97 -7.93 -12.80
CA LYS A 254 -21.84 -8.56 -11.81
C LYS A 254 -21.09 -9.42 -10.80
N HIS A 255 -20.04 -10.15 -11.24
CA HIS A 255 -19.28 -11.03 -10.37
C HIS A 255 -18.33 -10.26 -9.47
N PHE A 256 -17.54 -9.31 -10.02
CA PHE A 256 -16.46 -8.62 -9.31
C PHE A 256 -16.88 -7.31 -8.65
N GLU A 257 -18.10 -6.84 -8.89
CA GLU A 257 -18.65 -5.64 -8.26
C GLU A 257 -17.70 -4.44 -8.43
N TRP A 258 -17.35 -3.72 -7.36
CA TRP A 258 -16.43 -2.58 -7.41
C TRP A 258 -14.99 -2.97 -7.86
N LEU A 259 -14.60 -4.24 -7.68
CA LEU A 259 -13.27 -4.72 -8.07
C LEU A 259 -13.11 -4.90 -9.58
N THR A 260 -14.20 -4.82 -10.36
CA THR A 260 -14.24 -5.05 -11.81
C THR A 260 -13.14 -4.32 -12.58
N HIS A 261 -12.90 -3.04 -12.25
CA HIS A 261 -11.86 -2.25 -12.89
C HIS A 261 -10.45 -2.80 -12.60
N PHE A 262 -10.20 -3.19 -11.36
CA PHE A 262 -8.89 -3.65 -10.92
C PHE A 262 -8.55 -5.07 -11.37
N VAL A 263 -9.55 -5.98 -11.33
CA VAL A 263 -9.32 -7.40 -11.64
C VAL A 263 -8.90 -7.62 -13.09
N GLY A 264 -9.25 -6.72 -14.01
CA GLY A 264 -8.83 -6.78 -15.41
C GLY A 264 -7.44 -6.19 -15.68
N MET A 265 -6.85 -5.48 -14.74
CA MET A 265 -5.54 -4.86 -14.93
C MET A 265 -4.41 -5.89 -14.88
N ASN A 266 -3.34 -5.62 -15.65
CA ASN A 266 -2.11 -6.40 -15.65
C ASN A 266 -1.01 -5.67 -14.88
N CYS A 267 -0.31 -6.36 -13.97
CA CYS A 267 0.71 -5.78 -13.13
C CYS A 267 1.84 -6.79 -12.82
N PRO A 268 2.50 -7.38 -13.84
CA PRO A 268 3.78 -8.04 -13.60
C PRO A 268 4.83 -7.00 -13.26
N ALA A 269 5.64 -7.20 -12.23
CA ALA A 269 6.58 -6.20 -11.75
C ALA A 269 7.96 -6.77 -11.47
N THR A 270 8.99 -5.92 -11.65
CA THR A 270 10.36 -6.18 -11.20
C THR A 270 10.72 -5.23 -10.06
N ASN A 271 11.65 -5.65 -9.21
CA ASN A 271 12.12 -4.94 -8.03
C ASN A 271 13.66 -4.90 -7.94
N LEU A 272 14.34 -5.02 -9.09
CA LEU A 272 15.80 -5.17 -9.11
C LEU A 272 16.53 -3.96 -8.52
N LYS A 273 16.11 -2.74 -8.88
CA LYS A 273 16.66 -1.51 -8.31
C LYS A 273 16.34 -1.37 -6.82
N THR A 274 15.13 -1.75 -6.43
CA THR A 274 14.71 -1.76 -5.02
C THR A 274 15.61 -2.68 -4.20
N GLN A 275 15.88 -3.90 -4.68
CA GLN A 275 16.78 -4.84 -4.01
C GLN A 275 18.19 -4.27 -3.85
N GLU A 276 18.73 -3.66 -4.91
CA GLU A 276 20.07 -3.05 -4.89
C GLU A 276 20.14 -1.86 -3.93
N GLN A 277 19.22 -0.90 -4.08
CA GLN A 277 19.25 0.36 -3.31
C GLN A 277 19.00 0.17 -1.82
N LEU A 278 18.09 -0.73 -1.47
CA LEU A 278 17.73 -1.01 -0.07
C LEU A 278 18.57 -2.14 0.55
N ASN A 279 19.34 -2.88 -0.24
CA ASN A 279 19.89 -4.19 0.17
C ASN A 279 18.78 -5.08 0.75
N TRP A 280 17.63 -5.08 0.08
CA TRP A 280 16.41 -5.80 0.47
C TRP A 280 16.22 -7.03 -0.39
N LYS A 281 15.84 -8.13 0.22
CA LYS A 281 15.51 -9.36 -0.48
C LYS A 281 14.22 -9.92 0.12
N PRO A 282 13.16 -10.10 -0.69
CA PRO A 282 11.96 -10.81 -0.25
C PRO A 282 12.26 -12.29 -0.03
N THR A 283 11.55 -12.91 0.91
CA THR A 283 11.73 -14.32 1.32
C THR A 283 10.63 -15.23 0.80
#